data_a333a61734b381ecbbaffd833b828370
#
_entry.id   a333a61734b381ecbbaffd833b828370
#
_cell.length_a   1.000
_cell.length_b   1.000
_cell.length_c   1.000
_cell.angle_alpha   90.00
_cell.angle_beta   90.00
_cell.angle_gamma   90.00
#
_symmetry.space_group_name_H-M   'P 1'
#
loop_
_entity.id
_entity.type
_entity.pdbx_description
1 polymer ?
#
loop_
_entity_poly.entity_id
_entity_poly.type
_entity_poly.pdbx_seq_one_letter_code
_entity_poly.pdbx_strand_id
1 'polypeptide(L)'
;MNQPKLYTINQIKESENIYIKKNSLNKLFDNATTKIITFIKKNYKNKKILFICGPGNNGMDGKLTYNKLLEKYDVSIFKVDRNIKINLKKLKNFIKNSEIIFDCIFGTGLNKKITGDNVKIIELINNSNKQIVAVDIP
;
A
#
# COMPACT_ATOMS: atom_id res chain seq x y z
N MET A 1 27.68 12.41 -6.87
CA MET A 1 26.42 11.84 -6.32
C MET A 1 26.01 10.67 -7.19
N ASN A 2 25.84 9.50 -6.61
CA ASN A 2 25.27 8.39 -7.36
C ASN A 2 23.78 8.71 -7.65
N GLN A 3 23.45 8.90 -8.92
CA GLN A 3 22.04 9.00 -9.32
C GLN A 3 21.34 7.66 -8.95
N PRO A 4 20.11 7.71 -8.40
CA PRO A 4 19.36 6.49 -8.13
C PRO A 4 19.17 5.73 -9.44
N LYS A 5 19.53 4.43 -9.44
CA LYS A 5 19.28 3.56 -10.60
C LYS A 5 17.79 3.32 -10.75
N LEU A 6 17.28 3.57 -11.94
CA LEU A 6 15.91 3.20 -12.31
C LEU A 6 15.91 1.78 -12.90
N TYR A 7 14.95 0.98 -12.47
CA TYR A 7 14.76 -0.38 -12.92
C TYR A 7 13.42 -0.53 -13.64
N THR A 8 13.39 -1.34 -14.69
CA THR A 8 12.12 -1.72 -15.33
C THR A 8 11.34 -2.69 -14.45
N ILE A 9 10.02 -2.78 -14.67
CA ILE A 9 9.16 -3.74 -13.95
C ILE A 9 9.68 -5.17 -14.10
N ASN A 10 10.17 -5.55 -15.29
CA ASN A 10 10.73 -6.88 -15.52
C ASN A 10 11.99 -7.13 -14.69
N GLN A 11 12.90 -6.15 -14.60
CA GLN A 11 14.10 -6.25 -13.76
C GLN A 11 13.75 -6.38 -12.27
N ILE A 12 12.73 -5.64 -11.81
CA ILE A 12 12.24 -5.74 -10.43
C ILE A 12 11.70 -7.15 -10.17
N LYS A 13 10.81 -7.67 -11.02
CA LYS A 13 10.22 -9.01 -10.89
C LYS A 13 11.28 -10.11 -10.92
N GLU A 14 12.27 -9.99 -11.79
CA GLU A 14 13.38 -10.94 -11.87
C GLU A 14 14.19 -10.96 -10.57
N SER A 15 14.53 -9.77 -10.05
CA SER A 15 15.23 -9.64 -8.78
C SER A 15 14.46 -10.22 -7.60
N GLU A 16 13.16 -9.96 -7.54
CA GLU A 16 12.26 -10.53 -6.52
C GLU A 16 12.21 -12.06 -6.61
N ASN A 17 12.09 -12.61 -7.82
CA ASN A 17 12.08 -14.07 -8.03
C ASN A 17 13.38 -14.72 -7.58
N ILE A 18 14.54 -14.10 -7.90
CA ILE A 18 15.84 -14.58 -7.44
C ILE A 18 15.92 -14.53 -5.91
N TYR A 19 15.45 -13.45 -5.29
CA TYR A 19 15.45 -13.31 -3.85
C TYR A 19 14.57 -14.35 -3.17
N ILE A 20 13.35 -14.57 -3.68
CA ILE A 20 12.39 -15.54 -3.15
C ILE A 20 12.96 -16.97 -3.23
N LYS A 21 13.62 -17.33 -4.34
CA LYS A 21 14.30 -18.64 -4.47
C LYS A 21 15.38 -18.86 -3.43
N LYS A 22 16.12 -17.81 -3.07
CA LYS A 22 17.24 -17.89 -2.09
C LYS A 22 16.77 -17.80 -0.64
N ASN A 23 15.66 -17.12 -0.36
CA ASN A 23 15.23 -16.83 1.00
C ASN A 23 13.82 -17.36 1.28
N SER A 24 12.80 -16.60 0.94
CA SER A 24 11.37 -16.94 0.92
C SER A 24 10.54 -15.72 0.54
N LEU A 25 9.29 -15.93 0.15
CA LEU A 25 8.32 -14.87 -0.06
C LEU A 25 8.04 -14.12 1.26
N ASN A 26 7.92 -14.84 2.38
CA ASN A 26 7.67 -14.23 3.70
C ASN A 26 8.80 -13.26 4.09
N LYS A 27 10.05 -13.61 3.81
CA LYS A 27 11.19 -12.73 4.10
C LYS A 27 11.19 -11.48 3.22
N LEU A 28 10.72 -11.59 1.98
CA LEU A 28 10.52 -10.41 1.11
C LEU A 28 9.47 -9.47 1.71
N PHE A 29 8.33 -9.98 2.14
CA PHE A 29 7.29 -9.19 2.81
C PHE A 29 7.79 -8.58 4.13
N ASP A 30 8.56 -9.30 4.94
CA ASP A 30 9.13 -8.77 6.18
C ASP A 30 10.07 -7.59 5.92
N ASN A 31 10.88 -7.67 4.87
CA ASN A 31 11.78 -6.58 4.48
C ASN A 31 11.00 -5.34 4.02
N ALA A 32 10.00 -5.51 3.16
CA ALA A 32 9.15 -4.42 2.70
C ALA A 32 8.42 -3.76 3.88
N THR A 33 7.77 -4.56 4.71
CA THR A 33 7.06 -4.11 5.92
C THR A 33 7.98 -3.33 6.86
N THR A 34 9.19 -3.81 7.10
CA THR A 34 10.17 -3.13 7.97
C THR A 34 10.54 -1.76 7.42
N LYS A 35 10.73 -1.63 6.10
CA LYS A 35 11.03 -0.35 5.46
C LYS A 35 9.87 0.63 5.56
N ILE A 36 8.63 0.17 5.32
CA ILE A 36 7.43 1.00 5.46
C ILE A 36 7.29 1.50 6.91
N ILE A 37 7.45 0.62 7.90
CA ILE A 37 7.38 0.98 9.31
C ILE A 37 8.46 2.02 9.66
N THR A 38 9.70 1.84 9.20
CA THR A 38 10.80 2.80 9.43
C THR A 38 10.45 4.17 8.85
N PHE A 39 9.88 4.21 7.65
CA PHE A 39 9.43 5.43 7.00
C PHE A 39 8.32 6.13 7.80
N ILE A 40 7.32 5.37 8.28
CA ILE A 40 6.22 5.89 9.10
C ILE A 40 6.76 6.45 10.42
N LYS A 41 7.63 5.73 11.11
CA LYS A 41 8.24 6.19 12.37
C LYS A 41 8.98 7.50 12.22
N LYS A 42 9.66 7.68 11.10
CA LYS A 42 10.43 8.89 10.81
C LYS A 42 9.53 10.09 10.48
N ASN A 43 8.47 9.88 9.69
CA ASN A 43 7.73 10.97 9.05
C ASN A 43 6.32 11.19 9.63
N TYR A 44 5.68 10.16 10.21
CA TYR A 44 4.25 10.17 10.52
C TYR A 44 3.90 9.60 11.91
N LYS A 45 4.82 9.66 12.85
CA LYS A 45 4.68 9.03 14.19
C LYS A 45 3.36 9.35 14.91
N ASN A 46 2.87 10.58 14.81
CA ASN A 46 1.69 11.07 15.53
C ASN A 46 0.52 11.38 14.58
N LYS A 47 0.47 10.73 13.42
CA LYS A 47 -0.56 10.95 12.40
C LYS A 47 -1.58 9.82 12.38
N LYS A 48 -2.83 10.17 12.03
CA LYS A 48 -3.88 9.18 11.76
C LYS A 48 -3.68 8.62 10.36
N ILE A 49 -3.31 7.36 10.27
CA ILE A 49 -2.93 6.70 9.02
C ILE A 49 -4.03 5.74 8.58
N LEU A 50 -4.45 5.85 7.33
CA LEU A 50 -5.33 4.89 6.68
C LEU A 50 -4.55 4.08 5.66
N PHE A 51 -4.53 2.76 5.82
CA PHE A 51 -4.09 1.83 4.79
C PHE A 51 -5.26 1.41 3.92
N ILE A 52 -5.16 1.58 2.60
CA ILE A 52 -6.13 1.07 1.63
C ILE A 52 -5.45 -0.06 0.88
N CYS A 53 -5.86 -1.29 1.17
CA CYS A 53 -5.13 -2.49 0.75
C CYS A 53 -5.92 -3.29 -0.28
N GLY A 54 -5.32 -3.50 -1.45
CA GLY A 54 -5.82 -4.38 -2.48
C GLY A 54 -5.57 -5.87 -2.19
N PRO A 55 -6.00 -6.76 -3.11
CA PRO A 55 -5.89 -8.21 -2.94
C PRO A 55 -4.52 -8.79 -3.29
N GLY A 56 -3.61 -8.02 -3.89
CA GLY A 56 -2.29 -8.47 -4.34
C GLY A 56 -1.18 -8.31 -3.30
N ASN A 57 0.07 -8.47 -3.73
CA ASN A 57 1.27 -8.38 -2.88
C ASN A 57 1.42 -7.01 -2.23
N ASN A 58 1.16 -5.94 -2.97
CA ASN A 58 1.17 -4.57 -2.42
C ASN A 58 0.17 -4.42 -1.26
N GLY A 59 -1.05 -4.96 -1.43
CA GLY A 59 -2.04 -5.00 -0.36
C GLY A 59 -1.60 -5.85 0.82
N MET A 60 -0.84 -6.91 0.61
CA MET A 60 -0.27 -7.74 1.68
C MET A 60 0.76 -6.95 2.49
N ASP A 61 1.65 -6.18 1.83
CA ASP A 61 2.60 -5.30 2.52
C ASP A 61 1.88 -4.29 3.42
N GLY A 62 0.80 -3.68 2.92
CA GLY A 62 -0.03 -2.77 3.71
C GLY A 62 -0.70 -3.44 4.90
N LYS A 63 -1.27 -4.65 4.73
CA LYS A 63 -1.92 -5.42 5.81
C LYS A 63 -0.93 -5.83 6.91
N LEU A 64 0.25 -6.31 6.52
CA LEU A 64 1.30 -6.69 7.47
C LEU A 64 1.84 -5.48 8.22
N THR A 65 2.02 -4.35 7.53
CA THR A 65 2.42 -3.09 8.15
C THR A 65 1.39 -2.63 9.18
N TYR A 66 0.12 -2.59 8.80
CA TYR A 66 -0.99 -2.26 9.68
C TYR A 66 -1.00 -3.12 10.95
N ASN A 67 -0.91 -4.44 10.81
CA ASN A 67 -0.92 -5.37 11.94
C ASN A 67 0.23 -5.11 12.94
N LYS A 68 1.43 -4.77 12.43
CA LYS A 68 2.59 -4.46 13.28
C LYS A 68 2.50 -3.09 13.97
N LEU A 69 1.69 -2.18 13.44
CA LEU A 69 1.54 -0.82 13.99
C LEU A 69 0.31 -0.67 14.90
N LEU A 70 -0.67 -1.55 14.78
CA LEU A 70 -2.00 -1.43 15.39
C LEU A 70 -2.00 -1.12 16.90
N GLU A 71 -1.05 -1.65 17.66
CA GLU A 71 -1.00 -1.46 19.11
C GLU A 71 -0.34 -0.13 19.55
N LYS A 72 0.42 0.51 18.66
CA LYS A 72 1.28 1.64 19.03
C LYS A 72 1.02 2.92 18.24
N TYR A 73 0.21 2.84 17.18
CA TYR A 73 -0.05 3.94 16.26
C TYR A 73 -1.54 4.07 15.98
N ASP A 74 -2.00 5.29 15.66
CA ASP A 74 -3.37 5.54 15.22
C ASP A 74 -3.50 5.13 13.74
N VAL A 75 -3.75 3.86 13.52
CA VAL A 75 -3.84 3.27 12.18
C VAL A 75 -5.21 2.61 11.96
N SER A 76 -5.70 2.71 10.75
CA SER A 76 -6.91 2.06 10.27
C SER A 76 -6.65 1.37 8.93
N ILE A 77 -7.50 0.41 8.58
CA ILE A 77 -7.38 -0.33 7.33
C ILE A 77 -8.71 -0.45 6.61
N PHE A 78 -8.68 -0.20 5.30
CA PHE A 78 -9.78 -0.49 4.38
C PHE A 78 -9.31 -1.52 3.36
N LYS A 79 -9.98 -2.67 3.33
CA LYS A 79 -9.65 -3.78 2.42
C LYS A 79 -10.50 -3.70 1.17
N VAL A 80 -9.84 -3.72 0.02
CA VAL A 80 -10.47 -3.80 -1.30
C VAL A 80 -10.43 -5.26 -1.74
N ASP A 81 -11.60 -5.91 -1.77
CA ASP A 81 -11.74 -7.29 -2.21
C ASP A 81 -12.28 -7.35 -3.64
N ARG A 82 -11.82 -8.32 -4.43
CA ARG A 82 -12.28 -8.52 -5.82
C ARG A 82 -13.73 -9.00 -5.92
N ASN A 83 -14.20 -9.71 -4.88
CA ASN A 83 -15.47 -10.42 -4.88
C ASN A 83 -16.56 -9.73 -4.07
N ILE A 84 -16.25 -8.62 -3.42
CA ILE A 84 -17.17 -7.92 -2.53
C ILE A 84 -17.42 -6.52 -3.09
N LYS A 85 -18.69 -6.17 -3.26
CA LYS A 85 -19.08 -4.80 -3.63
C LYS A 85 -18.53 -3.80 -2.60
N ILE A 86 -17.83 -2.81 -3.09
CA ILE A 86 -17.15 -1.84 -2.24
C ILE A 86 -18.15 -0.88 -1.61
N ASN A 87 -18.07 -0.75 -0.30
CA ASN A 87 -18.85 0.24 0.43
C ASN A 87 -18.16 1.61 0.38
N LEU A 88 -18.45 2.39 -0.66
CA LEU A 88 -17.88 3.72 -0.86
C LEU A 88 -18.21 4.70 0.27
N LYS A 89 -19.38 4.58 0.91
CA LYS A 89 -19.76 5.41 2.06
C LYS A 89 -18.82 5.13 3.25
N LYS A 90 -18.54 3.85 3.50
CA LYS A 90 -17.59 3.43 4.54
C LYS A 90 -16.18 3.95 4.23
N LEU A 91 -15.73 3.83 2.98
CA LEU A 91 -14.41 4.34 2.55
C LEU A 91 -14.31 5.86 2.75
N LYS A 92 -15.33 6.63 2.35
CA LYS A 92 -15.37 8.08 2.58
C LYS A 92 -15.20 8.44 4.06
N ASN A 93 -15.85 7.68 4.95
CA ASN A 93 -15.72 7.89 6.39
C ASN A 93 -14.30 7.60 6.90
N PHE A 94 -13.66 6.52 6.45
CA PHE A 94 -12.25 6.22 6.77
C PHE A 94 -11.32 7.34 6.30
N ILE A 95 -11.49 7.81 5.05
CA ILE A 95 -10.70 8.91 4.49
C ILE A 95 -10.89 10.20 5.31
N LYS A 96 -12.15 10.54 5.66
CA LYS A 96 -12.45 11.73 6.46
C LYS A 96 -11.71 11.74 7.80
N ASN A 97 -11.63 10.58 8.45
CA ASN A 97 -11.04 10.42 9.78
C ASN A 97 -9.50 10.19 9.75
N SER A 98 -8.87 10.18 8.59
CA SER A 98 -7.42 10.03 8.44
C SER A 98 -6.74 11.36 8.10
N GLU A 99 -5.43 11.42 8.32
CA GLU A 99 -4.57 12.52 7.87
C GLU A 99 -3.68 12.09 6.71
N ILE A 100 -3.23 10.85 6.72
CA ILE A 100 -2.35 10.25 5.72
C ILE A 100 -3.01 8.99 5.16
N ILE A 101 -2.94 8.80 3.85
CA ILE A 101 -3.39 7.59 3.17
C ILE A 101 -2.18 6.85 2.61
N PHE A 102 -2.02 5.59 3.00
CA PHE A 102 -1.09 4.66 2.37
C PHE A 102 -1.85 3.87 1.31
N ASP A 103 -1.58 4.18 0.04
CA ASP A 103 -2.16 3.49 -1.10
C ASP A 103 -1.38 2.20 -1.36
N CYS A 104 -2.00 1.08 -0.99
CA CYS A 104 -1.49 -0.27 -1.20
C CYS A 104 -2.46 -1.07 -2.10
N ILE A 105 -3.13 -0.42 -3.06
CA ILE A 105 -4.17 -1.07 -3.88
C ILE A 105 -3.54 -1.87 -5.01
N PHE A 106 -2.69 -1.22 -5.80
CA PHE A 106 -2.02 -1.82 -6.96
C PHE A 106 -0.51 -1.72 -6.81
N GLY A 107 0.19 -2.70 -7.38
CA GLY A 107 1.64 -2.74 -7.47
C GLY A 107 2.09 -3.03 -8.90
N THR A 108 3.34 -3.43 -9.07
CA THR A 108 3.96 -3.77 -10.37
C THR A 108 3.25 -4.89 -11.14
N GLY A 109 2.33 -5.60 -10.50
CA GLY A 109 1.46 -6.60 -11.12
C GLY A 109 0.29 -6.04 -11.92
N LEU A 110 0.04 -4.72 -11.87
CA LEU A 110 -1.04 -4.08 -12.62
C LEU A 110 -0.74 -4.16 -14.13
N ASN A 111 -1.53 -4.96 -14.85
CA ASN A 111 -1.37 -5.21 -16.28
C ASN A 111 -2.66 -5.00 -17.08
N LYS A 112 -3.71 -4.51 -16.44
CA LYS A 112 -5.03 -4.25 -17.04
C LYS A 112 -5.49 -2.84 -16.70
N LYS A 113 -6.35 -2.31 -17.59
CA LYS A 113 -7.03 -1.03 -17.33
C LYS A 113 -7.85 -1.13 -16.04
N ILE A 114 -7.74 -0.11 -15.19
CA ILE A 114 -8.55 0.00 -13.99
C ILE A 114 -9.98 0.35 -14.39
N THR A 115 -10.95 -0.38 -13.88
CA THR A 115 -12.37 -0.22 -14.20
C THR A 115 -13.27 -0.38 -12.96
N GLY A 116 -14.53 0.00 -13.11
CA GLY A 116 -15.56 -0.23 -12.10
C GLY A 116 -15.32 0.52 -10.77
N ASP A 117 -15.56 -0.16 -9.66
CA ASP A 117 -15.43 0.45 -8.33
C ASP A 117 -14.00 0.86 -7.98
N ASN A 118 -12.99 0.23 -8.57
CA ASN A 118 -11.60 0.64 -8.37
C ASN A 118 -11.32 2.05 -8.87
N VAL A 119 -11.95 2.48 -9.98
CA VAL A 119 -11.85 3.87 -10.47
C VAL A 119 -12.42 4.81 -9.42
N LYS A 120 -13.59 4.50 -8.86
CA LYS A 120 -14.23 5.33 -7.83
C LYS A 120 -13.40 5.44 -6.56
N ILE A 121 -12.72 4.35 -6.16
CA ILE A 121 -11.81 4.37 -5.02
C ILE A 121 -10.66 5.34 -5.27
N ILE A 122 -10.01 5.23 -6.43
CA ILE A 122 -8.88 6.10 -6.79
C ILE A 122 -9.32 7.56 -6.86
N GLU A 123 -10.49 7.84 -7.45
CA GLU A 123 -11.06 9.18 -7.48
C GLU A 123 -11.30 9.73 -6.07
N LEU A 124 -11.85 8.92 -5.16
CA LEU A 124 -12.05 9.32 -3.76
C LEU A 124 -10.75 9.64 -3.05
N ILE A 125 -9.71 8.85 -3.27
CA ILE A 125 -8.37 9.08 -2.71
C ILE A 125 -7.80 10.38 -3.27
N ASN A 126 -7.77 10.54 -4.59
CA ASN A 126 -7.17 11.69 -5.26
C ASN A 126 -7.89 13.01 -4.93
N ASN A 127 -9.21 12.96 -4.75
CA ASN A 127 -10.01 14.13 -4.39
C ASN A 127 -10.12 14.40 -2.87
N SER A 128 -9.41 13.62 -2.06
CA SER A 128 -9.53 13.70 -0.59
C SER A 128 -8.82 14.90 0.05
N ASN A 129 -7.92 15.56 -0.67
CA ASN A 129 -7.00 16.58 -0.15
C ASN A 129 -6.14 16.07 1.02
N LYS A 130 -5.95 14.74 1.13
CA LYS A 130 -5.06 14.12 2.11
C LYS A 130 -3.69 13.91 1.51
N GLN A 131 -2.68 13.80 2.36
CA GLN A 131 -1.38 13.34 1.91
C GLN A 131 -1.46 11.86 1.56
N ILE A 132 -1.01 11.51 0.36
CA ILE A 132 -1.03 10.14 -0.15
C ILE A 132 0.41 9.63 -0.25
N VAL A 133 0.65 8.45 0.28
CA VAL A 133 1.91 7.71 0.12
C VAL A 133 1.59 6.44 -0.66
N ALA A 134 1.99 6.41 -1.92
CA ALA A 134 1.87 5.21 -2.74
C ALA A 134 2.96 4.21 -2.35
N VAL A 135 2.57 3.00 -2.04
CA VAL A 135 3.48 1.89 -1.80
C VAL A 135 3.62 1.13 -3.10
N ASP A 136 4.85 0.91 -3.56
CA ASP A 136 5.24 0.23 -4.79
C ASP A 136 5.17 1.14 -6.03
N ILE A 137 3.99 1.49 -6.50
CA ILE A 137 3.80 2.39 -7.67
C ILE A 137 2.81 3.50 -7.36
N PRO A 138 3.03 4.72 -7.91
CA PRO A 138 2.11 5.84 -7.77
C PRO A 138 0.83 5.65 -8.59
#